data_e75e1be70044fb1f40f7548e716f439d
#
_entry.id   e75e1be70044fb1f40f7548e716f439d
#
_cell.length_a   1.000
_cell.length_b   1.000
_cell.length_c   1.000
_cell.angle_alpha   90.00
_cell.angle_beta   90.00
_cell.angle_gamma   90.00
#
_symmetry.space_group_name_H-M   'P 1'
#
loop_
_entity.id
_entity.type
_entity.pdbx_description
1 polymer ?
#
loop_
_entity_poly.entity_id
_entity_poly.type
_entity_poly.pdbx_seq_one_letter_code
_entity_poly.pdbx_strand_id
1 'polypeptide(L)'
;APWCTTKMNFTAHLHLSPNIAEVRVFNFSGDGFKGNAWRAAASPPQRLGIDLHRFIDDYTDQHPLTKAAKKHIRPFTGKYSAVALDLLGDYFLQRNWERFRQLQASSAQQSLTAFIASAESDIAKHKSLLKGRAAAMAPYLLEHHWLLSYREIDGLLSAARGIAQRHPGGAPLVDFFEGPVYDCLAHLEEWFSTLYPMLMLACQEFAQNHNDWEELSKA
;
A
#
# COMPACT_ATOMS: atom_id res chain seq x y z
N ALA A 1 -17.27 10.59 8.53
CA ALA A 1 -17.09 9.82 7.29
C ALA A 1 -15.90 8.87 7.48
N PRO A 2 -16.02 7.55 7.29
CA PRO A 2 -14.99 6.57 7.63
C PRO A 2 -13.88 6.42 6.57
N TRP A 3 -13.65 7.42 5.70
CA TRP A 3 -12.85 7.30 4.48
C TRP A 3 -11.53 8.07 4.51
N CYS A 4 -11.11 8.57 5.67
CA CYS A 4 -9.93 9.42 5.82
C CYS A 4 -8.85 8.75 6.71
N THR A 5 -8.60 7.46 6.54
CA THR A 5 -7.44 6.82 7.14
C THR A 5 -6.33 6.75 6.10
N THR A 6 -5.15 7.22 6.47
CA THR A 6 -3.93 7.07 5.68
C THR A 6 -3.58 5.61 5.63
N LYS A 7 -3.39 5.08 4.45
CA LYS A 7 -3.05 3.70 4.24
C LYS A 7 -2.02 3.63 3.14
N MET A 8 -0.88 3.01 3.42
CA MET A 8 0.05 2.67 2.35
C MET A 8 -0.71 1.99 1.23
N ASN A 9 -0.47 2.42 0.00
CA ASN A 9 -1.24 1.95 -1.13
C ASN A 9 -0.86 0.50 -1.51
N PHE A 10 -1.48 -0.02 -2.54
CA PHE A 10 -1.48 -1.45 -2.88
C PHE A 10 -0.09 -2.05 -3.11
N THR A 11 0.80 -1.36 -3.82
CA THR A 11 2.15 -1.88 -4.12
C THR A 11 2.96 -2.06 -2.84
N ALA A 12 2.86 -1.11 -1.91
CA ALA A 12 3.58 -1.17 -0.65
C ALA A 12 3.10 -2.35 0.22
N HIS A 13 1.79 -2.56 0.36
CA HIS A 13 1.26 -3.73 1.10
C HIS A 13 1.71 -5.05 0.50
N LEU A 14 1.70 -5.16 -0.84
CA LEU A 14 2.18 -6.36 -1.55
C LEU A 14 3.68 -6.59 -1.29
N HIS A 15 4.50 -5.53 -1.36
CA HIS A 15 5.95 -5.62 -1.18
C HIS A 15 6.37 -5.91 0.27
N LEU A 16 5.65 -5.37 1.25
CA LEU A 16 5.92 -5.57 2.68
C LEU A 16 5.45 -6.95 3.20
N SER A 17 4.77 -7.72 2.39
CA SER A 17 4.33 -9.06 2.74
C SER A 17 5.45 -10.09 2.65
N PRO A 18 5.49 -11.11 3.52
CA PRO A 18 6.33 -12.28 3.31
C PRO A 18 5.97 -12.99 1.99
N ASN A 19 6.89 -13.83 1.48
CA ASN A 19 6.69 -14.54 0.22
C ASN A 19 5.72 -15.74 0.34
N ILE A 20 4.51 -15.44 0.79
CA ILE A 20 3.41 -16.39 0.96
C ILE A 20 2.18 -15.77 0.27
N ALA A 21 1.73 -16.38 -0.82
CA ALA A 21 0.71 -15.83 -1.70
C ALA A 21 -0.57 -15.39 -0.97
N GLU A 22 -1.13 -16.24 -0.11
CA GLU A 22 -2.35 -15.91 0.63
C GLU A 22 -2.13 -14.77 1.64
N VAL A 23 -0.98 -14.72 2.34
CA VAL A 23 -0.66 -13.61 3.26
C VAL A 23 -0.61 -12.30 2.48
N ARG A 24 0.03 -12.30 1.31
CA ARG A 24 0.10 -11.13 0.42
C ARG A 24 -1.28 -10.65 -0.01
N VAL A 25 -2.16 -11.57 -0.41
CA VAL A 25 -3.53 -11.26 -0.83
C VAL A 25 -4.37 -10.73 0.34
N PHE A 26 -4.25 -11.28 1.53
CA PHE A 26 -4.95 -10.78 2.71
C PHE A 26 -4.39 -9.43 3.19
N ASN A 27 -3.09 -9.19 3.09
CA ASN A 27 -2.51 -7.87 3.36
C ASN A 27 -3.01 -6.84 2.33
N PHE A 28 -3.01 -7.17 1.05
CA PHE A 28 -3.58 -6.31 0.00
C PHE A 28 -5.06 -5.94 0.24
N SER A 29 -5.86 -6.85 0.78
CA SER A 29 -7.31 -6.66 0.97
C SER A 29 -7.74 -6.40 2.43
N GLY A 30 -6.81 -6.17 3.34
CA GLY A 30 -7.05 -6.07 4.79
C GLY A 30 -8.10 -5.05 5.19
N ASP A 31 -8.22 -3.96 4.45
CA ASP A 31 -9.26 -2.93 4.55
C ASP A 31 -10.70 -3.46 4.54
N GLY A 32 -10.92 -4.54 3.83
CA GLY A 32 -12.24 -5.18 3.71
C GLY A 32 -12.67 -5.94 4.96
N PHE A 33 -11.76 -6.22 5.90
CA PHE A 33 -12.02 -7.00 7.10
C PHE A 33 -12.24 -6.08 8.31
N LYS A 34 -13.48 -5.69 8.56
CA LYS A 34 -13.82 -4.79 9.67
C LYS A 34 -13.98 -5.53 10.99
N GLY A 35 -13.58 -4.88 12.09
CA GLY A 35 -13.66 -5.45 13.45
C GLY A 35 -12.83 -6.73 13.61
N ASN A 36 -13.27 -7.64 14.49
CA ASN A 36 -12.56 -8.88 14.82
C ASN A 36 -13.41 -10.15 14.63
N ALA A 37 -14.65 -10.04 14.18
CA ALA A 37 -15.55 -11.20 14.02
C ALA A 37 -15.03 -12.25 13.01
N TRP A 38 -14.25 -11.82 12.03
CA TRP A 38 -13.63 -12.69 11.03
C TRP A 38 -12.55 -13.61 11.61
N ARG A 39 -11.92 -13.24 12.75
CA ARG A 39 -10.73 -13.89 13.31
C ARG A 39 -10.98 -15.35 13.75
N ALA A 40 -12.15 -15.64 14.29
CA ALA A 40 -12.47 -16.97 14.84
C ALA A 40 -12.45 -18.09 13.77
N ALA A 41 -12.82 -17.75 12.53
CA ALA A 41 -12.84 -18.71 11.40
C ALA A 41 -11.67 -18.50 10.43
N ALA A 42 -10.73 -17.60 10.75
CA ALA A 42 -9.64 -17.25 9.86
C ALA A 42 -8.55 -18.34 9.80
N SER A 43 -8.03 -18.57 8.60
CA SER A 43 -6.80 -19.38 8.41
C SER A 43 -5.56 -18.63 8.94
N PRO A 44 -4.43 -19.34 9.20
CA PRO A 44 -3.16 -18.70 9.56
C PRO A 44 -2.72 -17.60 8.58
N PRO A 45 -2.72 -17.80 7.24
CA PRO A 45 -2.37 -16.74 6.29
C PRO A 45 -3.31 -15.54 6.38
N GLN A 46 -4.61 -15.76 6.62
CA GLN A 46 -5.60 -14.70 6.76
C GLN A 46 -5.33 -13.85 8.00
N ARG A 47 -5.03 -14.48 9.14
CA ARG A 47 -4.73 -13.75 10.38
C ARG A 47 -3.47 -12.90 10.20
N LEU A 48 -2.37 -13.51 9.76
CA LEU A 48 -1.12 -12.76 9.56
C LEU A 48 -1.29 -11.63 8.54
N GLY A 49 -1.92 -11.89 7.39
CA GLY A 49 -2.06 -10.89 6.33
C GLY A 49 -2.88 -9.68 6.77
N ILE A 50 -4.01 -9.90 7.45
CA ILE A 50 -4.86 -8.79 7.93
C ILE A 50 -4.20 -8.04 9.10
N ASP A 51 -3.53 -8.74 10.00
CA ASP A 51 -2.82 -8.11 11.12
C ASP A 51 -1.63 -7.29 10.62
N LEU A 52 -0.89 -7.79 9.63
CA LEU A 52 0.19 -7.05 8.98
C LEU A 52 -0.33 -5.80 8.26
N HIS A 53 -1.47 -5.89 7.56
CA HIS A 53 -2.12 -4.72 6.97
C HIS A 53 -2.38 -3.62 8.00
N ARG A 54 -2.98 -3.98 9.13
CA ARG A 54 -3.29 -3.03 10.21
C ARG A 54 -2.02 -2.46 10.85
N PHE A 55 -1.00 -3.30 11.01
CA PHE A 55 0.29 -2.87 11.53
C PHE A 55 0.94 -1.83 10.62
N ILE A 56 0.95 -2.05 9.29
CA ILE A 56 1.49 -1.11 8.30
C ILE A 56 0.76 0.23 8.39
N ASP A 57 -0.57 0.20 8.41
CA ASP A 57 -1.41 1.40 8.52
C ASP A 57 -1.11 2.18 9.79
N ASP A 58 -1.14 1.51 10.93
CA ASP A 58 -0.91 2.14 12.25
C ASP A 58 0.51 2.70 12.37
N TYR A 59 1.52 1.94 11.94
CA TYR A 59 2.91 2.38 11.96
C TYR A 59 3.10 3.64 11.11
N THR A 60 2.58 3.62 9.89
CA THR A 60 2.71 4.74 8.95
C THR A 60 1.97 5.97 9.45
N ASP A 61 0.73 5.82 9.91
CA ASP A 61 -0.11 6.93 10.35
C ASP A 61 0.42 7.62 11.61
N GLN A 62 0.99 6.86 12.52
CA GLN A 62 1.47 7.41 13.79
C GLN A 62 2.90 7.96 13.70
N HIS A 63 3.65 7.60 12.66
CA HIS A 63 5.04 7.98 12.54
C HIS A 63 5.23 9.50 12.42
N PRO A 64 6.18 10.10 13.19
CA PRO A 64 6.41 11.56 13.15
C PRO A 64 6.73 12.10 11.76
N LEU A 65 7.50 11.36 10.96
CA LEU A 65 7.83 11.75 9.58
C LEU A 65 6.58 11.84 8.71
N THR A 66 5.62 10.90 8.84
CA THR A 66 4.35 10.95 8.10
C THR A 66 3.47 12.13 8.53
N LYS A 67 3.44 12.41 9.84
CA LYS A 67 2.73 13.59 10.35
C LYS A 67 3.31 14.90 9.81
N ALA A 68 4.65 15.00 9.72
CA ALA A 68 5.34 16.14 9.14
C ALA A 68 5.05 16.26 7.63
N ALA A 69 5.13 15.17 6.86
CA ALA A 69 4.80 15.14 5.44
C ALA A 69 3.34 15.54 5.16
N LYS A 70 2.38 15.02 5.95
CA LYS A 70 0.96 15.44 5.88
C LYS A 70 0.81 16.94 6.12
N LYS A 71 1.49 17.48 7.14
CA LYS A 71 1.44 18.92 7.44
C LYS A 71 2.00 19.77 6.29
N HIS A 72 3.07 19.28 5.64
CA HIS A 72 3.72 19.98 4.53
C HIS A 72 2.78 20.12 3.32
N ILE A 73 2.08 19.06 2.92
CA ILE A 73 1.19 19.08 1.74
C ILE A 73 -0.26 19.52 2.05
N ARG A 74 -0.64 19.65 3.32
CA ARG A 74 -2.00 20.01 3.72
C ARG A 74 -2.52 21.34 3.11
N PRO A 75 -1.70 22.37 2.91
CA PRO A 75 -2.15 23.60 2.22
C PRO A 75 -2.70 23.35 0.82
N PHE A 76 -2.21 22.34 0.11
CA PHE A 76 -2.60 21.99 -1.25
C PHE A 76 -3.72 20.94 -1.30
N THR A 77 -3.66 19.96 -0.40
CA THR A 77 -4.52 18.75 -0.44
C THR A 77 -5.68 18.76 0.55
N GLY A 78 -5.65 19.67 1.53
CA GLY A 78 -6.64 19.74 2.60
C GLY A 78 -6.78 18.42 3.37
N LYS A 79 -8.00 17.91 3.47
CA LYS A 79 -8.30 16.63 4.15
C LYS A 79 -7.78 15.39 3.40
N TYR A 80 -7.34 15.53 2.16
CA TYR A 80 -6.82 14.43 1.33
C TYR A 80 -5.30 14.25 1.44
N SER A 81 -4.61 14.95 2.37
CA SER A 81 -3.16 14.80 2.58
C SER A 81 -2.73 13.35 2.80
N ALA A 82 -3.54 12.59 3.52
CA ALA A 82 -3.32 11.18 3.74
C ALA A 82 -3.36 10.37 2.44
N VAL A 83 -4.41 10.55 1.65
CA VAL A 83 -4.60 9.88 0.35
C VAL A 83 -3.49 10.25 -0.63
N ALA A 84 -3.05 11.52 -0.62
CA ALA A 84 -1.93 11.96 -1.46
C ALA A 84 -0.62 11.25 -1.09
N LEU A 85 -0.32 11.08 0.21
CA LEU A 85 0.86 10.35 0.66
C LEU A 85 0.78 8.85 0.34
N ASP A 86 -0.41 8.25 0.38
CA ASP A 86 -0.60 6.85 -0.04
C ASP A 86 -0.21 6.64 -1.51
N LEU A 87 -0.73 7.50 -2.39
CA LEU A 87 -0.41 7.46 -3.82
C LEU A 87 1.09 7.69 -4.05
N LEU A 88 1.68 8.67 -3.36
CA LEU A 88 3.11 8.98 -3.46
C LEU A 88 4.00 7.89 -2.86
N GLY A 89 3.53 7.16 -1.86
CA GLY A 89 4.24 6.01 -1.32
C GLY A 89 4.47 4.92 -2.37
N ASP A 90 3.43 4.56 -3.12
CA ASP A 90 3.56 3.61 -4.24
C ASP A 90 4.42 4.16 -5.38
N TYR A 91 4.32 5.46 -5.69
CA TYR A 91 5.16 6.13 -6.69
C TYR A 91 6.65 6.05 -6.31
N PHE A 92 7.02 6.45 -5.10
CA PHE A 92 8.41 6.43 -4.67
C PHE A 92 8.96 5.01 -4.53
N LEU A 93 8.15 4.05 -4.09
CA LEU A 93 8.54 2.64 -4.08
C LEU A 93 8.90 2.15 -5.47
N GLN A 94 8.06 2.42 -6.45
CA GLN A 94 8.27 1.95 -7.82
C GLN A 94 9.43 2.66 -8.52
N ARG A 95 9.59 3.97 -8.30
CA ARG A 95 10.73 4.73 -8.87
C ARG A 95 12.07 4.32 -8.27
N ASN A 96 12.09 3.97 -7.01
CA ASN A 96 13.30 3.55 -6.28
C ASN A 96 13.35 2.03 -6.10
N TRP A 97 12.71 1.26 -6.97
CA TRP A 97 12.56 -0.19 -6.87
C TRP A 97 13.89 -0.91 -6.67
N GLU A 98 14.92 -0.58 -7.44
CA GLU A 98 16.23 -1.22 -7.38
C GLU A 98 16.88 -1.11 -5.98
N ARG A 99 16.61 -0.03 -5.27
CA ARG A 99 17.08 0.17 -3.90
C ARG A 99 16.29 -0.67 -2.91
N PHE A 100 14.96 -0.62 -2.97
CA PHE A 100 14.11 -1.24 -1.96
C PHE A 100 13.95 -2.75 -2.14
N ARG A 101 13.95 -3.25 -3.38
CA ARG A 101 13.85 -4.69 -3.63
C ARG A 101 14.97 -5.50 -2.98
N GLN A 102 16.18 -4.92 -2.86
CA GLN A 102 17.33 -5.58 -2.26
C GLN A 102 17.21 -5.76 -0.73
N LEU A 103 16.37 -4.95 -0.09
CA LEU A 103 16.14 -5.00 1.34
C LEU A 103 15.07 -6.04 1.73
N GLN A 104 14.35 -6.59 0.76
CA GLN A 104 13.27 -7.55 0.98
C GLN A 104 13.59 -8.88 0.28
N ALA A 105 13.76 -9.95 1.03
CA ALA A 105 14.14 -11.27 0.49
C ALA A 105 13.18 -11.78 -0.59
N SER A 106 11.88 -11.50 -0.46
CA SER A 106 10.84 -11.91 -1.42
C SER A 106 10.93 -11.23 -2.79
N SER A 107 11.62 -10.10 -2.89
CA SER A 107 11.73 -9.30 -4.13
C SER A 107 13.16 -9.08 -4.61
N ALA A 108 14.18 -9.53 -3.87
CA ALA A 108 15.59 -9.18 -4.09
C ALA A 108 16.10 -9.47 -5.51
N GLN A 109 15.57 -10.49 -6.18
CA GLN A 109 15.98 -10.91 -7.52
C GLN A 109 14.97 -10.52 -8.63
N GLN A 110 13.90 -9.78 -8.29
CA GLN A 110 12.83 -9.48 -9.23
C GLN A 110 12.92 -8.03 -9.74
N SER A 111 12.72 -7.83 -11.04
CA SER A 111 12.40 -6.51 -11.57
C SER A 111 11.02 -6.06 -11.05
N LEU A 112 10.75 -4.75 -11.07
CA LEU A 112 9.43 -4.23 -10.70
C LEU A 112 8.29 -4.91 -11.49
N THR A 113 8.47 -5.05 -12.80
CA THR A 113 7.45 -5.68 -13.66
C THR A 113 7.22 -7.14 -13.28
N ALA A 114 8.29 -7.90 -12.99
CA ALA A 114 8.18 -9.30 -12.56
C ALA A 114 7.50 -9.41 -11.19
N PHE A 115 7.82 -8.52 -10.26
CA PHE A 115 7.17 -8.47 -8.95
C PHE A 115 5.66 -8.18 -9.07
N ILE A 116 5.29 -7.15 -9.85
CA ILE A 116 3.87 -6.79 -10.06
C ILE A 116 3.13 -7.95 -10.72
N ALA A 117 3.69 -8.56 -11.77
CA ALA A 117 3.07 -9.70 -12.44
C ALA A 117 2.87 -10.90 -11.49
N SER A 118 3.83 -11.18 -10.59
CA SER A 118 3.68 -12.20 -9.56
C SER A 118 2.56 -11.87 -8.58
N ALA A 119 2.51 -10.62 -8.11
CA ALA A 119 1.47 -10.18 -7.18
C ALA A 119 0.06 -10.21 -7.83
N GLU A 120 -0.06 -9.78 -9.09
CA GLU A 120 -1.31 -9.87 -9.86
C GLU A 120 -1.74 -11.33 -10.05
N SER A 121 -0.80 -12.25 -10.30
CA SER A 121 -1.08 -13.69 -10.37
C SER A 121 -1.62 -14.22 -9.03
N ASP A 122 -1.04 -13.82 -7.91
CA ASP A 122 -1.54 -14.21 -6.58
C ASP A 122 -2.95 -13.67 -6.33
N ILE A 123 -3.20 -12.41 -6.67
CA ILE A 123 -4.52 -11.76 -6.58
C ILE A 123 -5.54 -12.51 -7.46
N ALA A 124 -5.18 -12.86 -8.70
CA ALA A 124 -6.07 -13.56 -9.64
C ALA A 124 -6.45 -14.95 -9.13
N LYS A 125 -5.47 -15.71 -8.62
CA LYS A 125 -5.68 -17.06 -8.07
C LYS A 125 -6.57 -17.06 -6.83
N HIS A 126 -6.45 -16.03 -6.00
CA HIS A 126 -7.12 -15.94 -4.71
C HIS A 126 -8.22 -14.84 -4.68
N LYS A 127 -8.75 -14.43 -5.84
CA LYS A 127 -9.69 -13.32 -5.92
C LYS A 127 -10.97 -13.52 -5.10
N SER A 128 -11.38 -14.77 -4.85
CA SER A 128 -12.51 -15.11 -3.98
C SER A 128 -12.30 -14.75 -2.50
N LEU A 129 -11.04 -14.60 -2.08
CA LEU A 129 -10.65 -14.22 -0.72
C LEU A 129 -10.69 -12.70 -0.50
N LEU A 130 -10.68 -11.92 -1.57
CA LEU A 130 -10.68 -10.46 -1.48
C LEU A 130 -11.98 -9.92 -0.87
N LYS A 131 -11.85 -8.82 -0.13
CA LYS A 131 -12.98 -8.11 0.48
C LYS A 131 -12.90 -6.60 0.21
N GLY A 132 -14.03 -5.92 0.36
CA GLY A 132 -14.12 -4.47 0.35
C GLY A 132 -13.61 -3.83 -0.95
N ARG A 133 -12.79 -2.79 -0.82
CA ARG A 133 -12.25 -2.01 -1.94
C ARG A 133 -11.37 -2.86 -2.86
N ALA A 134 -10.52 -3.71 -2.29
CA ALA A 134 -9.65 -4.58 -3.07
C ALA A 134 -10.45 -5.53 -3.98
N ALA A 135 -11.54 -6.12 -3.49
CA ALA A 135 -12.43 -6.95 -4.31
C ALA A 135 -13.06 -6.18 -5.47
N ALA A 136 -13.50 -4.93 -5.22
CA ALA A 136 -14.11 -4.09 -6.24
C ALA A 136 -13.11 -3.63 -7.31
N MET A 137 -11.84 -3.47 -6.95
CA MET A 137 -10.80 -2.95 -7.84
C MET A 137 -10.04 -4.05 -8.59
N ALA A 138 -9.99 -5.27 -8.06
CA ALA A 138 -9.22 -6.38 -8.63
C ALA A 138 -9.50 -6.64 -10.12
N PRO A 139 -10.75 -6.61 -10.64
CA PRO A 139 -11.00 -6.78 -12.07
C PRO A 139 -10.25 -5.75 -12.93
N TYR A 140 -10.33 -4.47 -12.57
CA TYR A 140 -9.66 -3.38 -13.30
C TYR A 140 -8.13 -3.45 -13.16
N LEU A 141 -7.65 -3.80 -11.97
CA LEU A 141 -6.24 -3.98 -11.68
C LEU A 141 -5.62 -5.05 -12.58
N LEU A 142 -6.30 -6.20 -12.70
CA LEU A 142 -5.82 -7.34 -13.48
C LEU A 142 -5.96 -7.12 -14.99
N GLU A 143 -7.02 -6.45 -15.45
CA GLU A 143 -7.28 -6.20 -16.88
C GLU A 143 -6.32 -5.15 -17.46
N HIS A 144 -5.97 -4.12 -16.69
CA HIS A 144 -5.22 -2.96 -17.19
C HIS A 144 -3.80 -2.84 -16.63
N HIS A 145 -3.33 -3.82 -15.83
CA HIS A 145 -2.02 -3.75 -15.15
C HIS A 145 -1.80 -2.42 -14.43
N TRP A 146 -2.86 -1.95 -13.82
CA TRP A 146 -2.97 -0.58 -13.29
C TRP A 146 -1.93 -0.25 -12.23
N LEU A 147 -1.43 -1.22 -11.46
CA LEU A 147 -0.40 -0.98 -10.44
C LEU A 147 0.86 -0.34 -11.01
N LEU A 148 1.27 -0.72 -12.24
CA LEU A 148 2.44 -0.14 -12.90
C LEU A 148 2.27 1.34 -13.28
N SER A 149 1.06 1.83 -13.44
CA SER A 149 0.80 3.23 -13.76
C SER A 149 1.27 4.19 -12.67
N TYR A 150 1.39 3.73 -11.43
CA TYR A 150 1.84 4.54 -10.30
C TYR A 150 3.33 4.87 -10.34
N ARG A 151 4.06 4.36 -11.31
CA ARG A 151 5.44 4.76 -11.57
C ARG A 151 5.55 6.20 -12.08
N GLU A 152 4.46 6.77 -12.61
CA GLU A 152 4.42 8.11 -13.21
C GLU A 152 3.36 8.99 -12.51
N ILE A 153 3.63 10.28 -12.41
CA ILE A 153 2.70 11.24 -11.78
C ILE A 153 1.34 11.25 -12.50
N ASP A 154 1.31 11.06 -13.82
CA ASP A 154 0.07 10.97 -14.59
C ASP A 154 -0.83 9.80 -14.14
N GLY A 155 -0.22 8.69 -13.72
CA GLY A 155 -0.95 7.57 -13.11
C GLY A 155 -1.58 7.96 -11.78
N LEU A 156 -0.85 8.70 -10.94
CA LEU A 156 -1.38 9.23 -9.68
C LEU A 156 -2.50 10.25 -9.92
N LEU A 157 -2.33 11.13 -10.90
CA LEU A 157 -3.36 12.09 -11.30
C LEU A 157 -4.64 11.37 -11.77
N SER A 158 -4.49 10.30 -12.55
CA SER A 158 -5.62 9.47 -13.00
C SER A 158 -6.35 8.83 -11.81
N ALA A 159 -5.62 8.32 -10.83
CA ALA A 159 -6.18 7.78 -9.59
C ALA A 159 -6.88 8.87 -8.76
N ALA A 160 -6.27 10.06 -8.64
CA ALA A 160 -6.85 11.21 -7.95
C ALA A 160 -8.17 11.65 -8.58
N ARG A 161 -8.25 11.71 -9.91
CA ARG A 161 -9.49 12.01 -10.66
C ARG A 161 -10.57 10.96 -10.39
N GLY A 162 -10.21 9.67 -10.41
CA GLY A 162 -11.13 8.60 -10.06
C GLY A 162 -11.65 8.68 -8.61
N ILE A 163 -10.83 9.12 -7.66
CA ILE A 163 -11.26 9.36 -6.27
C ILE A 163 -12.19 10.57 -6.19
N ALA A 164 -11.84 11.68 -6.85
CA ALA A 164 -12.63 12.91 -6.85
C ALA A 164 -14.03 12.71 -7.45
N GLN A 165 -14.17 11.88 -8.50
CA GLN A 165 -15.48 11.55 -9.08
C GLN A 165 -16.42 10.85 -8.08
N ARG A 166 -15.88 10.07 -7.15
CA ARG A 166 -16.67 9.31 -6.15
C ARG A 166 -16.88 10.07 -4.84
N HIS A 167 -16.11 11.13 -4.60
CA HIS A 167 -16.12 11.86 -3.33
C HIS A 167 -16.22 13.36 -3.54
N PRO A 168 -17.37 13.96 -3.22
CA PRO A 168 -17.53 15.41 -3.24
C PRO A 168 -16.42 16.10 -2.44
N GLY A 169 -15.78 17.11 -3.04
CA GLY A 169 -14.67 17.84 -2.43
C GLY A 169 -13.29 17.22 -2.67
N GLY A 170 -13.16 16.26 -3.61
CA GLY A 170 -11.88 15.66 -4.01
C GLY A 170 -11.02 16.54 -4.93
N ALA A 171 -11.51 17.68 -5.41
CA ALA A 171 -10.77 18.57 -6.30
C ALA A 171 -9.36 18.92 -5.79
N PRO A 172 -9.14 19.29 -4.50
CA PRO A 172 -7.79 19.60 -4.04
C PRO A 172 -6.76 18.49 -4.21
N LEU A 173 -7.20 17.22 -4.25
CA LEU A 173 -6.30 16.09 -4.54
C LEU A 173 -5.88 16.09 -6.01
N VAL A 174 -6.80 16.40 -6.92
CA VAL A 174 -6.51 16.50 -8.36
C VAL A 174 -5.59 17.70 -8.61
N ASP A 175 -5.95 18.89 -8.10
CA ASP A 175 -5.19 20.11 -8.25
C ASP A 175 -3.75 19.94 -7.76
N PHE A 176 -3.54 19.20 -6.67
CA PHE A 176 -2.21 18.90 -6.15
C PHE A 176 -1.35 18.13 -7.15
N PHE A 177 -1.90 17.08 -7.77
CA PHE A 177 -1.15 16.28 -8.74
C PHE A 177 -1.01 16.96 -10.12
N GLU A 178 -1.80 18.00 -10.43
CA GLU A 178 -1.65 18.78 -11.66
C GLU A 178 -0.49 19.80 -11.61
N GLY A 179 -0.02 20.19 -10.42
CA GLY A 179 1.04 21.20 -10.31
C GLY A 179 1.85 21.14 -9.03
N PRO A 180 1.28 21.47 -7.85
CA PRO A 180 2.04 21.63 -6.59
C PRO A 180 2.87 20.42 -6.16
N VAL A 181 2.53 19.22 -6.61
CA VAL A 181 3.27 17.99 -6.32
C VAL A 181 4.75 18.11 -6.74
N TYR A 182 5.03 18.74 -7.87
CA TYR A 182 6.40 18.86 -8.39
C TYR A 182 7.31 19.68 -7.46
N ASP A 183 6.79 20.68 -6.80
CA ASP A 183 7.52 21.49 -5.81
C ASP A 183 7.74 20.72 -4.50
N CYS A 184 6.92 19.72 -4.22
CA CYS A 184 6.99 18.92 -3.01
C CYS A 184 7.81 17.64 -3.17
N LEU A 185 8.10 17.17 -4.42
CA LEU A 185 8.67 15.84 -4.66
C LEU A 185 9.95 15.57 -3.87
N ALA A 186 10.90 16.48 -3.86
CA ALA A 186 12.19 16.26 -3.17
C ALA A 186 11.99 16.03 -1.66
N HIS A 187 11.17 16.85 -1.01
CA HIS A 187 10.87 16.71 0.41
C HIS A 187 10.10 15.42 0.72
N LEU A 188 9.15 15.05 -0.14
CA LEU A 188 8.35 13.83 0.03
C LEU A 188 9.14 12.56 -0.30
N GLU A 189 10.10 12.62 -1.23
CA GLU A 189 11.03 11.51 -1.48
C GLU A 189 11.97 11.28 -0.29
N GLU A 190 12.45 12.34 0.36
CA GLU A 190 13.23 12.23 1.59
C GLU A 190 12.41 11.57 2.71
N TRP A 191 11.15 12.02 2.91
CA TRP A 191 10.22 11.37 3.83
C TRP A 191 10.11 9.86 3.57
N PHE A 192 9.81 9.47 2.33
CA PHE A 192 9.61 8.08 1.97
C PHE A 192 10.89 7.26 2.10
N SER A 193 12.01 7.79 1.60
CA SER A 193 13.32 7.13 1.61
C SER A 193 13.87 6.90 3.02
N THR A 194 13.42 7.69 3.99
CA THR A 194 13.78 7.53 5.40
C THR A 194 12.82 6.57 6.11
N LEU A 195 11.51 6.72 5.90
CA LEU A 195 10.48 5.93 6.58
C LEU A 195 10.45 4.48 6.08
N TYR A 196 10.50 4.28 4.77
CA TYR A 196 10.19 2.98 4.17
C TYR A 196 11.14 1.85 4.59
N PRO A 197 12.47 2.03 4.68
CA PRO A 197 13.37 1.00 5.21
C PRO A 197 13.07 0.62 6.68
N MET A 198 12.68 1.60 7.50
CA MET A 198 12.27 1.35 8.88
C MET A 198 10.99 0.53 8.95
N LEU A 199 10.03 0.87 8.11
CA LEU A 199 8.78 0.12 7.99
C LEU A 199 9.02 -1.32 7.48
N MET A 200 9.92 -1.51 6.51
CA MET A 200 10.29 -2.85 6.01
C MET A 200 10.84 -3.74 7.14
N LEU A 201 11.77 -3.22 7.94
CA LEU A 201 12.32 -3.95 9.07
C LEU A 201 11.24 -4.26 10.11
N ALA A 202 10.43 -3.28 10.46
CA ALA A 202 9.34 -3.46 11.43
C ALA A 202 8.30 -4.49 10.95
N CYS A 203 7.97 -4.53 9.66
CA CYS A 203 7.06 -5.53 9.07
C CYS A 203 7.67 -6.94 9.11
N GLN A 204 8.96 -7.06 8.85
CA GLN A 204 9.68 -8.35 8.94
C GLN A 204 9.65 -8.88 10.38
N GLU A 205 10.00 -8.04 11.35
CA GLU A 205 9.95 -8.40 12.77
C GLU A 205 8.53 -8.73 13.22
N PHE A 206 7.54 -7.96 12.80
CA PHE A 206 6.14 -8.22 13.10
C PHE A 206 5.68 -9.58 12.59
N ALA A 207 6.00 -9.91 11.32
CA ALA A 207 5.63 -11.20 10.73
C ALA A 207 6.31 -12.37 11.43
N GLN A 208 7.62 -12.27 11.73
CA GLN A 208 8.39 -13.32 12.42
C GLN A 208 7.93 -13.57 13.86
N ASN A 209 7.42 -12.56 14.54
CA ASN A 209 6.89 -12.66 15.90
C ASN A 209 5.38 -12.99 15.96
N HIS A 210 4.71 -13.11 14.80
CA HIS A 210 3.29 -13.46 14.76
C HIS A 210 3.05 -14.92 15.15
N ASN A 211 1.98 -15.20 15.88
CA ASN A 211 1.66 -16.53 16.42
C ASN A 211 1.57 -17.63 15.34
N ASP A 212 1.17 -17.27 14.13
CA ASP A 212 1.02 -18.20 13.01
C ASP A 212 2.31 -18.37 12.17
N TRP A 213 3.39 -17.63 12.48
CA TRP A 213 4.60 -17.60 11.66
C TRP A 213 5.30 -18.96 11.57
N GLU A 214 5.40 -19.67 12.67
CA GLU A 214 6.10 -20.97 12.70
C GLU A 214 5.45 -22.00 11.80
N GLU A 215 4.12 -22.02 11.70
CA GLU A 215 3.38 -22.88 10.78
C GLU A 215 3.59 -22.46 9.33
N LEU A 216 3.49 -21.14 9.05
CA LEU A 216 3.55 -20.58 7.71
C LEU A 216 4.95 -20.61 7.08
N SER A 217 5.99 -20.51 7.88
CA SER A 217 7.38 -20.52 7.39
C SER A 217 7.92 -21.90 7.03
N LYS A 218 7.20 -22.96 7.40
CA LYS A 218 7.56 -24.37 7.12
C LYS A 218 6.78 -24.97 5.93
N ALA A 219 5.74 -24.29 5.45
CA ALA A 219 4.90 -24.73 4.34
C ALA A 219 5.44 -24.25 2.99
#